data_f8ce697febfd2be02cdc8b2196318a18
#
_entry.id   f8ce697febfd2be02cdc8b2196318a18
#
_cell.length_a   1.000
_cell.length_b   1.000
_cell.length_c   1.000
_cell.angle_alpha   90.00
_cell.angle_beta   90.00
_cell.angle_gamma   90.00
#
_symmetry.space_group_name_H-M   'P 1'
#
loop_
_entity.id
_entity.type
_entity.pdbx_description
1 polymer ?
#
loop_
_entity_poly.entity_id
_entity_poly.type
_entity_poly.pdbx_seq_one_letter_code
_entity_poly.pdbx_strand_id
1 'polypeptide(L)'
;HDGNLKNGDRQDAVTPIIEALQHPQFTLLKNSGEYSPEPGITFNVLSVFDRDNWQAPSDNNAINIALYHGAIMGSQLNSKYSMDHGEDDITIFESFDYAMLGDIHRTQYLDHEKKVWYAGSTVQQNFGESRLKGYIIWNIHDKDKHTVEKRLFQSPRPFITVKLNKDGPLPKDIVPKGARLRLVCEHNLPISKLKRACDYAKVKWDCFSVSFVNNYSGPNSSVGVATGKAINMRDEKNQERFLREYMENKEVSSSVRERVVELSREYLKKISVDDVSRNIVWDLKKMEWNYLFNYGKGNSIDFSKLNGLVGIFGKNYSGKSSIIDAALFGLFNDTSKGERKNVHIINQNQERAICKLQIAVGDDLYKITRSIE
;
A
#
# COMPACT_ATOMS: atom_id res chain seq x y z
N HIS A 1 15.97 -2.57 -3.65
CA HIS A 1 15.39 -3.03 -2.40
C HIS A 1 13.88 -3.12 -2.53
N ASP A 2 13.32 -4.19 -2.17
CA ASP A 2 11.89 -4.37 -2.04
C ASP A 2 11.61 -5.52 -1.04
N GLY A 3 10.37 -5.72 -0.63
CA GLY A 3 9.99 -6.77 0.31
C GLY A 3 10.21 -8.21 -0.17
N ASN A 4 11.07 -8.42 -1.16
CA ASN A 4 11.35 -9.73 -1.75
C ASN A 4 12.76 -10.26 -1.44
N LEU A 5 13.43 -9.72 -0.44
CA LEU A 5 14.75 -10.20 0.03
C LEU A 5 14.82 -11.72 0.26
N LYS A 6 13.68 -12.34 0.59
CA LYS A 6 13.58 -13.81 0.80
C LYS A 6 13.38 -14.62 -0.47
N ASN A 7 13.23 -13.99 -1.63
CA ASN A 7 13.02 -14.68 -2.91
C ASN A 7 14.24 -14.48 -3.81
N GLY A 8 15.21 -15.38 -3.69
CA GLY A 8 16.47 -15.36 -4.46
C GLY A 8 16.30 -15.46 -5.99
N ASP A 9 15.14 -15.98 -6.45
CA ASP A 9 14.85 -16.17 -7.89
C ASP A 9 14.31 -14.90 -8.55
N ARG A 10 14.00 -13.85 -7.76
CA ARG A 10 13.43 -12.62 -8.29
C ARG A 10 14.49 -11.57 -8.52
N GLN A 11 14.59 -11.08 -9.75
CA GLN A 11 15.40 -9.92 -10.07
C GLN A 11 14.86 -8.67 -9.39
N ASP A 12 15.76 -7.84 -8.85
CA ASP A 12 15.43 -6.49 -8.40
C ASP A 12 15.02 -5.59 -9.58
N ALA A 13 14.49 -4.39 -9.26
CA ALA A 13 13.98 -3.47 -10.27
C ALA A 13 15.10 -2.74 -11.06
N VAL A 14 16.33 -2.70 -10.55
CA VAL A 14 17.44 -1.90 -11.11
C VAL A 14 18.31 -2.73 -12.03
N THR A 15 18.62 -3.97 -11.66
CA THR A 15 19.50 -4.86 -12.45
C THR A 15 19.10 -4.95 -13.92
N PRO A 16 17.82 -5.24 -14.29
CA PRO A 16 17.45 -5.32 -15.71
C PRO A 16 17.63 -4.00 -16.47
N ILE A 17 17.49 -2.87 -15.78
CA ILE A 17 17.62 -1.55 -16.40
C ILE A 17 19.11 -1.29 -16.71
N ILE A 18 19.99 -1.53 -15.76
CA ILE A 18 21.44 -1.31 -15.96
C ILE A 18 22.01 -2.27 -16.99
N GLU A 19 21.60 -3.54 -16.95
CA GLU A 19 21.99 -4.56 -17.95
C GLU A 19 21.52 -4.18 -19.36
N ALA A 20 20.29 -3.65 -19.49
CA ALA A 20 19.77 -3.22 -20.79
C ALA A 20 20.45 -1.96 -21.33
N LEU A 21 20.85 -1.02 -20.45
CA LEU A 21 21.55 0.21 -20.84
C LEU A 21 22.96 -0.04 -21.33
N GLN A 22 23.69 -1.02 -20.79
CA GLN A 22 25.07 -1.35 -21.09
C GLN A 22 26.00 -0.11 -21.22
N HIS A 23 25.74 0.91 -20.40
CA HIS A 23 26.45 2.18 -20.48
C HIS A 23 27.74 2.12 -19.66
N PRO A 24 28.90 2.48 -20.24
CA PRO A 24 30.20 2.29 -19.60
C PRO A 24 30.40 3.12 -18.31
N GLN A 25 29.62 4.17 -18.10
CA GLN A 25 29.67 5.00 -16.90
C GLN A 25 28.75 4.52 -15.78
N PHE A 26 27.98 3.43 -15.96
CA PHE A 26 27.13 2.87 -14.94
C PHE A 26 27.71 1.57 -14.41
N THR A 27 27.96 1.56 -13.11
CA THR A 27 28.39 0.37 -12.38
C THR A 27 27.34 0.00 -11.34
N LEU A 28 26.83 -1.23 -11.41
CA LEU A 28 25.88 -1.76 -10.41
C LEU A 28 26.65 -2.49 -9.31
N LEU A 29 26.63 -1.93 -8.11
CA LEU A 29 27.22 -2.51 -6.91
C LEU A 29 26.13 -3.24 -6.13
N LYS A 30 25.85 -4.49 -6.49
CA LYS A 30 24.77 -5.30 -5.89
C LYS A 30 25.26 -6.23 -4.79
N ASN A 31 26.39 -6.86 -5.00
CA ASN A 31 26.99 -7.83 -4.08
C ASN A 31 27.92 -7.13 -3.10
N SER A 32 28.12 -7.72 -1.93
CA SER A 32 29.12 -7.24 -0.97
C SER A 32 30.54 -7.35 -1.52
N GLY A 33 31.36 -6.42 -1.09
CA GLY A 33 32.77 -6.38 -1.51
C GLY A 33 33.32 -4.96 -1.66
N GLU A 34 34.60 -4.87 -2.01
CA GLU A 34 35.34 -3.62 -2.19
C GLU A 34 35.31 -3.17 -3.64
N TYR A 35 35.16 -1.88 -3.83
CA TYR A 35 35.25 -1.21 -5.13
C TYR A 35 36.04 0.08 -4.98
N SER A 36 37.25 0.13 -5.60
CA SER A 36 38.11 1.29 -5.54
C SER A 36 38.08 2.03 -6.90
N PRO A 37 37.31 3.14 -7.00
CA PRO A 37 37.22 3.90 -8.25
C PRO A 37 38.56 4.61 -8.60
N GLU A 38 39.33 4.98 -7.58
CA GLU A 38 40.63 5.62 -7.69
C GLU A 38 41.51 5.27 -6.48
N PRO A 39 42.86 5.41 -6.60
CA PRO A 39 43.74 5.13 -5.48
C PRO A 39 43.44 5.93 -4.23
N GLY A 40 43.42 5.28 -3.07
CA GLY A 40 43.21 5.91 -1.78
C GLY A 40 41.76 6.07 -1.37
N ILE A 41 40.79 5.65 -2.19
CA ILE A 41 39.34 5.63 -1.85
C ILE A 41 38.77 4.25 -2.16
N THR A 42 38.10 3.66 -1.18
CA THR A 42 37.43 2.36 -1.33
C THR A 42 35.97 2.45 -0.87
N PHE A 43 35.07 2.09 -1.76
CA PHE A 43 33.67 1.80 -1.40
C PHE A 43 33.56 0.36 -0.97
N ASN A 44 33.01 0.16 0.22
CA ASN A 44 32.75 -1.14 0.82
C ASN A 44 31.25 -1.40 0.81
N VAL A 45 30.79 -2.26 -0.07
CA VAL A 45 29.37 -2.57 -0.23
C VAL A 45 28.96 -3.60 0.81
N LEU A 46 28.03 -3.26 1.67
CA LEU A 46 27.39 -4.14 2.65
C LEU A 46 26.00 -4.50 2.13
N SER A 47 25.94 -5.45 1.21
CA SER A 47 24.69 -5.85 0.58
C SER A 47 23.83 -6.65 1.55
N VAL A 48 22.54 -6.28 1.66
CA VAL A 48 21.56 -7.05 2.45
C VAL A 48 21.20 -8.41 1.81
N PHE A 49 21.63 -8.64 0.57
CA PHE A 49 21.40 -9.91 -0.14
C PHE A 49 22.42 -10.99 0.16
N ASP A 50 23.62 -10.62 0.66
CA ASP A 50 24.71 -11.55 0.92
C ASP A 50 25.51 -11.16 2.17
N ARG A 51 24.82 -11.06 3.29
CA ARG A 51 25.38 -10.65 4.60
C ARG A 51 26.60 -11.46 5.03
N ASP A 52 26.66 -12.73 4.66
CA ASP A 52 27.76 -13.64 5.00
C ASP A 52 29.11 -13.20 4.35
N ASN A 53 29.03 -12.33 3.33
CA ASN A 53 30.20 -11.78 2.63
C ASN A 53 30.58 -10.36 3.09
N TRP A 54 29.97 -9.85 4.16
CA TRP A 54 30.38 -8.57 4.73
C TRP A 54 31.76 -8.68 5.33
N GLN A 55 32.64 -7.75 4.98
CA GLN A 55 34.00 -7.73 5.43
C GLN A 55 34.41 -6.34 5.91
N ALA A 56 35.36 -6.30 6.86
CA ALA A 56 36.03 -5.07 7.21
C ALA A 56 36.98 -4.64 6.06
N PRO A 57 37.31 -3.34 5.96
CA PRO A 57 38.23 -2.84 4.93
C PRO A 57 39.54 -3.58 4.89
N SER A 58 39.99 -3.93 3.67
CA SER A 58 41.27 -4.62 3.46
C SER A 58 42.47 -3.67 3.53
N ASP A 59 42.32 -2.40 3.11
CA ASP A 59 43.35 -1.35 3.19
C ASP A 59 42.94 -0.24 4.17
N ASN A 60 43.52 -0.26 5.36
CA ASN A 60 43.33 0.77 6.37
C ASN A 60 43.98 2.11 6.05
N ASN A 61 44.79 2.25 4.99
CA ASN A 61 45.38 3.53 4.58
C ASN A 61 44.44 4.29 3.64
N ALA A 62 43.59 3.59 2.89
CA ALA A 62 42.55 4.20 2.06
C ALA A 62 41.42 4.84 2.90
N ILE A 63 40.72 5.79 2.31
CA ILE A 63 39.45 6.28 2.85
C ILE A 63 38.38 5.23 2.55
N ASN A 64 37.85 4.61 3.59
CA ASN A 64 36.91 3.51 3.48
C ASN A 64 35.47 4.01 3.72
N ILE A 65 34.62 3.89 2.70
CA ILE A 65 33.23 4.37 2.70
C ILE A 65 32.29 3.18 2.60
N ALA A 66 31.54 2.90 3.65
CA ALA A 66 30.50 1.88 3.63
C ALA A 66 29.31 2.33 2.78
N LEU A 67 28.81 1.45 1.91
CA LEU A 67 27.57 1.60 1.18
C LEU A 67 26.55 0.57 1.69
N TYR A 68 25.47 1.04 2.26
CA TYR A 68 24.46 0.17 2.86
C TYR A 68 23.04 0.61 2.49
N HIS A 69 22.15 -0.35 2.22
CA HIS A 69 20.75 -0.08 1.90
C HIS A 69 19.83 -0.92 2.80
N GLY A 70 19.51 -0.40 3.96
CA GLY A 70 18.68 -1.04 4.97
C GLY A 70 18.38 -0.10 6.13
N ALA A 71 17.66 -0.59 7.11
CA ALA A 71 17.17 0.21 8.24
C ALA A 71 18.09 0.06 9.46
N ILE A 72 18.72 1.15 9.88
CA ILE A 72 19.52 1.21 11.12
C ILE A 72 18.62 1.59 12.29
N MET A 73 18.78 0.90 13.42
CA MET A 73 18.09 1.17 14.67
C MET A 73 18.24 2.64 15.09
N GLY A 74 17.16 3.27 15.56
CA GLY A 74 17.14 4.67 15.95
C GLY A 74 16.93 5.66 14.79
N SER A 75 16.92 5.21 13.53
CA SER A 75 16.64 6.08 12.39
C SER A 75 15.17 6.56 12.40
N GLN A 76 14.95 7.79 11.90
CA GLN A 76 13.64 8.40 11.86
C GLN A 76 13.00 8.22 10.48
N LEU A 77 11.82 7.58 10.43
CA LEU A 77 11.06 7.40 9.17
C LEU A 77 10.40 8.70 8.71
N ASN A 78 9.82 9.43 9.65
CA ASN A 78 9.19 10.74 9.43
C ASN A 78 9.33 11.60 10.71
N SER A 79 8.75 12.79 10.73
CA SER A 79 8.89 13.74 11.85
C SER A 79 8.43 13.23 13.22
N LYS A 80 7.80 12.06 13.32
CA LYS A 80 7.15 11.56 14.54
C LYS A 80 7.49 10.12 14.91
N TYR A 81 8.22 9.39 14.07
CA TYR A 81 8.44 7.95 14.28
C TYR A 81 9.93 7.63 14.18
N SER A 82 10.52 7.21 15.28
CA SER A 82 11.83 6.56 15.32
C SER A 82 11.64 5.06 15.24
N MET A 83 12.56 4.39 14.55
CA MET A 83 12.59 2.93 14.49
C MET A 83 13.26 2.37 15.73
N ASP A 84 12.46 1.82 16.63
CA ASP A 84 12.97 1.17 17.84
C ASP A 84 13.58 -0.22 17.54
N HIS A 85 13.26 -0.78 16.36
CA HIS A 85 13.75 -2.06 15.87
C HIS A 85 14.20 -1.91 14.41
N GLY A 86 15.47 -1.63 14.19
CA GLY A 86 16.12 -1.65 12.87
C GLY A 86 16.55 -3.08 12.49
N GLU A 87 16.93 -3.26 11.23
CA GLU A 87 17.53 -4.52 10.77
C GLU A 87 18.92 -4.71 11.35
N ASP A 88 19.65 -3.61 11.53
CA ASP A 88 21.04 -3.57 12.01
C ASP A 88 21.25 -2.39 12.98
N ASP A 89 22.31 -2.46 13.76
CA ASP A 89 22.78 -1.39 14.62
C ASP A 89 23.86 -0.55 13.93
N ILE A 90 24.07 0.70 14.35
CA ILE A 90 25.07 1.61 13.77
C ILE A 90 26.49 1.08 13.91
N THR A 91 26.75 0.19 14.87
CA THR A 91 28.05 -0.42 15.12
C THR A 91 28.62 -1.22 13.94
N ILE A 92 27.78 -1.63 13.00
CA ILE A 92 28.26 -2.28 11.76
C ILE A 92 29.19 -1.38 10.92
N PHE A 93 29.19 -0.07 11.19
CA PHE A 93 30.02 0.90 10.47
C PHE A 93 31.31 1.29 11.19
N GLU A 94 31.59 0.75 12.39
CA GLU A 94 32.74 1.15 13.20
C GLU A 94 34.11 0.96 12.53
N SER A 95 34.22 0.01 11.61
CA SER A 95 35.45 -0.24 10.85
C SER A 95 35.64 0.66 9.61
N PHE A 96 34.66 1.53 9.32
CA PHE A 96 34.69 2.40 8.14
C PHE A 96 34.85 3.87 8.55
N ASP A 97 35.46 4.67 7.67
CA ASP A 97 35.66 6.11 7.92
C ASP A 97 34.35 6.88 7.71
N TYR A 98 33.53 6.45 6.75
CA TYR A 98 32.23 7.04 6.40
C TYR A 98 31.21 5.98 6.04
N ALA A 99 29.92 6.29 6.17
CA ALA A 99 28.84 5.44 5.69
C ALA A 99 27.75 6.23 4.94
N MET A 100 27.46 5.80 3.72
CA MET A 100 26.43 6.36 2.85
C MET A 100 25.26 5.39 2.77
N LEU A 101 24.11 5.80 3.31
CA LEU A 101 22.97 4.91 3.55
C LEU A 101 21.80 5.23 2.62
N GLY A 102 21.10 4.17 2.19
CA GLY A 102 19.81 4.22 1.49
C GLY A 102 18.68 3.53 2.28
N ASP A 103 17.49 3.42 1.69
CA ASP A 103 16.23 2.89 2.23
C ASP A 103 15.38 3.92 2.98
N ILE A 104 15.92 4.63 3.95
CA ILE A 104 15.17 5.62 4.70
C ILE A 104 15.04 6.92 3.89
N HIS A 105 13.80 7.33 3.60
CA HIS A 105 13.49 8.47 2.73
C HIS A 105 13.68 9.85 3.38
N ARG A 106 14.06 9.89 4.65
CA ARG A 106 14.38 11.11 5.38
C ARG A 106 15.88 11.33 5.39
N THR A 107 16.33 12.49 4.91
CA THR A 107 17.73 12.90 4.99
C THR A 107 18.11 13.17 6.44
N GLN A 108 19.03 12.40 7.00
CA GLN A 108 19.48 12.50 8.40
C GLN A 108 20.88 11.90 8.57
N TYR A 109 21.58 12.37 9.59
CA TYR A 109 22.79 11.70 10.11
C TYR A 109 22.44 10.91 11.37
N LEU A 110 23.19 9.86 11.66
CA LEU A 110 22.93 8.96 12.78
C LEU A 110 23.96 9.08 13.90
N ASP A 111 25.13 9.65 13.63
CA ASP A 111 26.26 9.79 14.57
C ASP A 111 26.58 11.25 14.87
N HIS A 112 27.30 11.50 15.97
CA HIS A 112 27.71 12.85 16.39
C HIS A 112 28.70 13.50 15.42
N GLU A 113 29.60 12.73 14.82
CA GLU A 113 30.62 13.20 13.88
C GLU A 113 30.07 13.48 12.50
N LYS A 114 28.81 13.09 12.24
CA LYS A 114 28.12 13.23 10.95
C LYS A 114 28.81 12.49 9.80
N LYS A 115 29.41 11.35 10.12
CA LYS A 115 30.06 10.44 9.17
C LYS A 115 29.11 9.38 8.61
N VAL A 116 27.95 9.15 9.25
CA VAL A 116 26.93 8.17 8.86
C VAL A 116 25.62 8.87 8.46
N TRP A 117 25.25 8.81 7.18
CA TRP A 117 24.10 9.55 6.65
C TRP A 117 23.20 8.73 5.75
N TYR A 118 21.87 8.93 5.98
CA TYR A 118 20.87 8.65 4.96
C TYR A 118 20.75 9.84 4.00
N ALA A 119 20.93 9.59 2.72
CA ALA A 119 20.73 10.60 1.68
C ALA A 119 19.27 11.04 1.56
N GLY A 120 18.34 10.17 1.95
CA GLY A 120 16.91 10.35 1.76
C GLY A 120 16.47 9.98 0.34
N SER A 121 15.30 10.47 -0.06
CA SER A 121 14.77 10.24 -1.42
C SER A 121 14.76 11.53 -2.24
N THR A 122 14.93 11.39 -3.55
CA THR A 122 14.85 12.52 -4.50
C THR A 122 13.41 12.96 -4.80
N VAL A 123 12.43 12.10 -4.54
CA VAL A 123 11.01 12.40 -4.72
C VAL A 123 10.20 12.01 -3.50
N GLN A 124 9.13 12.73 -3.26
CA GLN A 124 8.16 12.41 -2.22
C GLN A 124 7.36 11.17 -2.65
N GLN A 125 7.24 10.17 -1.80
CA GLN A 125 6.58 8.90 -2.13
C GLN A 125 5.18 8.78 -1.51
N ASN A 126 4.90 9.51 -0.43
CA ASN A 126 3.61 9.48 0.24
C ASN A 126 3.26 10.80 0.93
N PHE A 127 2.02 10.90 1.44
CA PHE A 127 1.50 12.10 2.10
C PHE A 127 2.11 12.39 3.48
N GLY A 128 2.84 11.46 4.07
CA GLY A 128 3.48 11.62 5.39
C GLY A 128 4.89 12.21 5.30
N GLU A 129 5.45 12.30 4.11
CA GLU A 129 6.81 12.77 3.91
C GLU A 129 6.91 14.29 3.71
N SER A 130 8.09 14.85 3.99
CA SER A 130 8.40 16.24 3.71
C SER A 130 8.28 16.54 2.20
N ARG A 131 7.80 17.73 1.87
CA ARG A 131 7.71 18.23 0.48
C ARG A 131 9.09 18.52 -0.12
N LEU A 132 10.04 18.90 0.71
CA LEU A 132 11.42 19.14 0.30
C LEU A 132 12.16 17.81 0.29
N LYS A 133 12.60 17.43 -0.88
CA LYS A 133 13.39 16.25 -1.18
C LYS A 133 14.68 16.66 -1.86
N GLY A 134 15.60 15.72 -2.07
CA GLY A 134 16.85 16.10 -2.70
C GLY A 134 17.92 15.01 -2.61
N TYR A 135 19.13 15.46 -2.63
CA TYR A 135 20.33 14.64 -2.47
C TYR A 135 21.34 15.35 -1.58
N ILE A 136 22.36 14.65 -1.18
CA ILE A 136 23.49 15.20 -0.43
C ILE A 136 24.77 15.12 -1.27
N ILE A 137 25.63 16.13 -1.11
CA ILE A 137 26.96 16.19 -1.69
C ILE A 137 27.95 16.01 -0.55
N TRP A 138 28.83 15.03 -0.70
CA TRP A 138 29.92 14.81 0.21
C TRP A 138 31.19 15.45 -0.36
N ASN A 139 31.87 16.25 0.46
CA ASN A 139 33.23 16.73 0.19
C ASN A 139 34.12 16.10 1.25
N ILE A 140 34.82 15.03 0.90
CA ILE A 140 35.68 14.26 1.80
C ILE A 140 37.13 14.65 1.48
N HIS A 141 37.87 15.16 2.46
CA HIS A 141 39.25 15.58 2.32
C HIS A 141 40.21 14.52 2.85
N ASP A 142 39.89 13.93 3.98
CA ASP A 142 40.59 12.83 4.62
C ASP A 142 39.62 12.04 5.52
N LYS A 143 40.16 11.14 6.35
CA LYS A 143 39.35 10.28 7.24
C LYS A 143 38.59 11.03 8.34
N ASP A 144 39.02 12.23 8.70
CA ASP A 144 38.46 13.01 9.79
C ASP A 144 37.84 14.33 9.34
N LYS A 145 38.15 14.74 8.10
CA LYS A 145 37.69 16.04 7.58
C LYS A 145 36.81 15.89 6.38
N HIS A 146 35.56 16.25 6.59
CA HIS A 146 34.54 16.24 5.52
C HIS A 146 33.51 17.35 5.71
N THR A 147 32.72 17.60 4.69
CA THR A 147 31.49 18.41 4.76
C THR A 147 30.39 17.74 3.97
N VAL A 148 29.14 17.91 4.43
CA VAL A 148 27.96 17.39 3.75
C VAL A 148 26.98 18.53 3.46
N GLU A 149 26.68 18.74 2.18
CA GLU A 149 25.72 19.73 1.72
C GLU A 149 24.43 19.08 1.27
N LYS A 150 23.29 19.62 1.73
CA LYS A 150 21.96 19.19 1.25
C LYS A 150 21.53 20.05 0.08
N ARG A 151 21.21 19.43 -1.05
CA ARG A 151 20.62 20.07 -2.22
C ARG A 151 19.15 19.69 -2.31
N LEU A 152 18.28 20.62 -1.91
CA LEU A 152 16.84 20.40 -1.79
C LEU A 152 16.09 21.01 -2.98
N PHE A 153 15.05 20.32 -3.44
CA PHE A 153 14.14 20.79 -4.48
C PHE A 153 12.71 20.29 -4.19
N GLN A 154 11.75 20.88 -4.83
CA GLN A 154 10.36 20.44 -4.73
C GLN A 154 10.10 19.25 -5.67
N SER A 155 9.38 18.25 -5.19
CA SER A 155 8.93 17.16 -6.04
C SER A 155 8.07 17.69 -7.20
N PRO A 156 8.27 17.25 -8.46
CA PRO A 156 7.47 17.69 -9.61
C PRO A 156 5.97 17.39 -9.45
N ARG A 157 5.63 16.35 -8.72
CA ARG A 157 4.25 15.94 -8.41
C ARG A 157 4.08 15.72 -6.91
N PRO A 158 4.10 16.80 -6.11
CA PRO A 158 4.12 16.70 -4.65
C PRO A 158 2.83 16.09 -4.11
N PHE A 159 2.96 15.35 -3.02
CA PHE A 159 1.82 14.90 -2.22
C PHE A 159 1.40 16.02 -1.27
N ILE A 160 0.21 16.53 -1.45
CA ILE A 160 -0.32 17.67 -0.69
C ILE A 160 -1.55 17.23 0.08
N THR A 161 -1.59 17.52 1.38
CA THR A 161 -2.80 17.34 2.19
C THR A 161 -3.43 18.71 2.47
N VAL A 162 -4.73 18.82 2.18
CA VAL A 162 -5.52 20.03 2.43
C VAL A 162 -6.73 19.65 3.28
N LYS A 163 -6.97 20.40 4.36
CA LYS A 163 -8.15 20.23 5.19
C LYS A 163 -9.33 20.99 4.59
N LEU A 164 -10.48 20.33 4.52
CA LEU A 164 -11.73 20.98 4.13
C LEU A 164 -12.28 21.85 5.27
N ASN A 165 -12.87 22.97 4.92
CA ASN A 165 -13.60 23.81 5.87
C ASN A 165 -14.90 23.11 6.33
N LYS A 166 -15.50 23.60 7.42
CA LYS A 166 -16.68 23.01 8.06
C LYS A 166 -17.87 22.79 7.11
N ASP A 167 -18.06 23.68 6.13
CA ASP A 167 -19.14 23.59 5.15
C ASP A 167 -18.73 22.89 3.84
N GLY A 168 -17.51 22.39 3.77
CA GLY A 168 -16.96 21.69 2.62
C GLY A 168 -16.27 22.52 1.55
N PRO A 169 -16.21 23.89 1.59
CA PRO A 169 -15.46 24.63 0.60
C PRO A 169 -13.96 24.37 0.76
N LEU A 170 -13.26 24.46 -0.38
CA LEU A 170 -11.81 24.37 -0.39
C LEU A 170 -11.21 25.63 0.24
N PRO A 171 -10.15 25.49 1.05
CA PRO A 171 -9.42 26.62 1.56
C PRO A 171 -8.77 27.43 0.43
N LYS A 172 -8.26 28.62 0.77
CA LYS A 172 -7.54 29.48 -0.17
C LYS A 172 -6.11 29.06 -0.47
N ASP A 173 -5.69 27.92 0.06
CA ASP A 173 -4.33 27.38 -0.12
C ASP A 173 -3.98 27.22 -1.60
N ILE A 174 -2.72 27.49 -1.89
CA ILE A 174 -2.17 27.28 -3.24
C ILE A 174 -1.64 25.87 -3.32
N VAL A 175 -2.27 25.04 -4.16
CA VAL A 175 -1.81 23.70 -4.48
C VAL A 175 -1.02 23.77 -5.80
N PRO A 176 0.21 23.26 -5.84
CA PRO A 176 0.99 23.26 -7.08
C PRO A 176 0.31 22.44 -8.18
N LYS A 177 0.43 22.89 -9.42
CA LYS A 177 0.00 22.14 -10.60
C LYS A 177 0.63 20.75 -10.61
N GLY A 178 -0.12 19.74 -11.03
CA GLY A 178 0.34 18.36 -11.10
C GLY A 178 0.46 17.65 -9.74
N ALA A 179 0.05 18.28 -8.62
CA ALA A 179 0.10 17.67 -7.31
C ALA A 179 -0.79 16.42 -7.19
N ARG A 180 -0.39 15.49 -6.32
CA ARG A 180 -1.26 14.44 -5.78
C ARG A 180 -1.90 15.00 -4.53
N LEU A 181 -3.21 15.28 -4.60
CA LEU A 181 -3.93 15.95 -3.54
C LEU A 181 -4.74 14.98 -2.70
N ARG A 182 -4.67 15.16 -1.38
CA ARG A 182 -5.55 14.50 -0.42
C ARG A 182 -6.35 15.56 0.34
N LEU A 183 -7.67 15.52 0.19
CA LEU A 183 -8.59 16.34 0.97
C LEU A 183 -8.92 15.62 2.28
N VAL A 184 -8.74 16.27 3.41
CA VAL A 184 -9.09 15.72 4.73
C VAL A 184 -10.33 16.44 5.25
N CYS A 185 -11.36 15.68 5.53
CA CYS A 185 -12.60 16.14 6.14
C CYS A 185 -12.63 15.72 7.62
N GLU A 186 -12.80 16.68 8.52
CA GLU A 186 -12.94 16.47 9.98
C GLU A 186 -14.38 16.77 10.45
N HIS A 187 -15.30 16.97 9.52
CA HIS A 187 -16.68 17.37 9.78
C HIS A 187 -17.68 16.40 9.14
N ASN A 188 -18.90 16.41 9.62
CA ASN A 188 -19.97 15.60 9.05
C ASN A 188 -20.42 16.16 7.69
N LEU A 189 -19.78 15.70 6.62
CA LEU A 189 -20.13 16.05 5.25
C LEU A 189 -20.62 14.82 4.48
N PRO A 190 -21.71 14.95 3.70
CA PRO A 190 -22.15 13.89 2.80
C PRO A 190 -21.05 13.53 1.79
N ILE A 191 -20.94 12.24 1.47
CA ILE A 191 -19.97 11.74 0.49
C ILE A 191 -20.12 12.43 -0.86
N SER A 192 -21.33 12.77 -1.28
CA SER A 192 -21.60 13.53 -2.50
C SER A 192 -20.92 14.90 -2.52
N LYS A 193 -20.91 15.62 -1.37
CA LYS A 193 -20.17 16.89 -1.23
C LYS A 193 -18.67 16.67 -1.30
N LEU A 194 -18.14 15.61 -0.68
CA LEU A 194 -16.72 15.27 -0.74
C LEU A 194 -16.27 14.93 -2.17
N LYS A 195 -17.06 14.14 -2.91
CA LYS A 195 -16.78 13.86 -4.33
C LYS A 195 -16.76 15.14 -5.18
N ARG A 196 -17.77 16.03 -5.03
CA ARG A 196 -17.78 17.32 -5.73
C ARG A 196 -16.58 18.21 -5.37
N ALA A 197 -16.16 18.20 -4.11
CA ALA A 197 -14.96 18.92 -3.69
C ALA A 197 -13.69 18.36 -4.38
N CYS A 198 -13.58 17.04 -4.54
CA CYS A 198 -12.49 16.42 -5.28
C CYS A 198 -12.49 16.81 -6.76
N ASP A 199 -13.65 16.75 -7.43
CA ASP A 199 -13.77 17.11 -8.84
C ASP A 199 -13.43 18.57 -9.06
N TYR A 200 -13.96 19.47 -8.21
CA TYR A 200 -13.64 20.88 -8.26
C TYR A 200 -12.16 21.17 -7.99
N ALA A 201 -11.56 20.52 -6.97
CA ALA A 201 -10.15 20.67 -6.65
C ALA A 201 -9.24 20.21 -7.79
N LYS A 202 -9.61 19.11 -8.46
CA LYS A 202 -8.87 18.59 -9.60
C LYS A 202 -8.77 19.59 -10.74
N VAL A 203 -9.89 20.25 -11.05
CA VAL A 203 -9.94 21.27 -12.11
C VAL A 203 -9.27 22.57 -11.65
N LYS A 204 -9.61 23.08 -10.44
CA LYS A 204 -9.12 24.36 -9.91
C LYS A 204 -7.60 24.43 -9.84
N TRP A 205 -6.94 23.35 -9.43
CA TRP A 205 -5.49 23.29 -9.21
C TRP A 205 -4.74 22.42 -10.22
N ASP A 206 -5.42 21.95 -11.26
CA ASP A 206 -4.84 21.05 -12.27
C ASP A 206 -4.04 19.89 -11.63
N CYS A 207 -4.67 19.19 -10.68
CA CYS A 207 -4.03 18.13 -9.95
C CYS A 207 -3.87 16.85 -10.78
N PHE A 208 -2.76 16.14 -10.60
CA PHE A 208 -2.56 14.81 -11.19
C PHE A 208 -3.60 13.80 -10.65
N SER A 209 -3.83 13.82 -9.34
CA SER A 209 -4.86 13.01 -8.70
C SER A 209 -5.42 13.71 -7.48
N VAL A 210 -6.69 13.44 -7.15
CA VAL A 210 -7.34 13.93 -5.94
C VAL A 210 -8.04 12.76 -5.25
N SER A 211 -7.82 12.63 -3.95
CA SER A 211 -8.49 11.69 -3.08
C SER A 211 -9.03 12.40 -1.85
N PHE A 212 -9.93 11.77 -1.10
CA PHE A 212 -10.35 12.30 0.19
C PHE A 212 -10.25 11.27 1.30
N VAL A 213 -10.06 11.76 2.52
CA VAL A 213 -10.11 10.99 3.76
C VAL A 213 -11.10 11.68 4.68
N ASN A 214 -12.08 10.94 5.16
CA ASN A 214 -13.04 11.44 6.12
C ASN A 214 -12.65 10.96 7.53
N ASN A 215 -12.15 11.88 8.34
CA ASN A 215 -11.72 11.65 9.73
C ASN A 215 -12.80 12.01 10.75
N TYR A 216 -14.02 12.30 10.30
CA TYR A 216 -15.10 12.64 11.21
C TYR A 216 -15.50 11.44 12.06
N SER A 217 -15.33 11.54 13.37
CA SER A 217 -15.63 10.49 14.36
C SER A 217 -16.89 10.82 15.18
N GLY A 218 -17.84 11.54 14.62
CA GLY A 218 -19.09 11.88 15.31
C GLY A 218 -20.04 10.68 15.46
N PRO A 219 -21.05 10.75 16.33
CA PRO A 219 -21.98 9.67 16.58
C PRO A 219 -22.79 9.21 15.35
N ASN A 220 -22.75 9.98 14.25
CA ASN A 220 -23.43 9.69 12.98
C ASN A 220 -22.47 9.51 11.80
N SER A 221 -21.19 9.22 12.03
CA SER A 221 -20.27 9.02 10.91
C SER A 221 -20.43 7.63 10.29
N SER A 222 -20.88 7.58 9.04
CA SER A 222 -20.95 6.37 8.22
C SER A 222 -19.56 5.77 7.84
N VAL A 223 -18.48 6.30 8.42
CA VAL A 223 -17.10 5.89 8.10
C VAL A 223 -16.42 5.30 9.34
N GLY A 224 -17.00 4.25 9.88
CA GLY A 224 -16.37 3.46 10.96
C GLY A 224 -15.23 2.53 10.49
N VAL A 225 -14.89 2.52 9.21
CA VAL A 225 -13.88 1.60 8.67
C VAL A 225 -12.46 2.17 8.73
N ALA A 226 -12.28 3.49 8.83
CA ALA A 226 -10.95 4.12 8.76
C ALA A 226 -10.30 4.40 10.13
N THR A 227 -10.99 4.26 11.25
CA THR A 227 -10.49 4.68 12.57
C THR A 227 -10.27 3.56 13.59
N GLY A 228 -10.28 2.29 13.17
CA GLY A 228 -9.94 1.17 14.06
C GLY A 228 -10.94 0.89 15.19
N LYS A 229 -12.04 1.65 15.31
CA LYS A 229 -13.17 1.28 16.18
C LYS A 229 -14.14 0.45 15.35
N ALA A 230 -14.08 -0.85 15.51
CA ALA A 230 -15.02 -1.77 14.91
C ALA A 230 -16.46 -1.37 15.33
N ILE A 231 -17.24 -0.83 14.38
CA ILE A 231 -18.66 -0.69 14.57
C ILE A 231 -19.21 -2.11 14.67
N ASN A 232 -19.92 -2.41 15.73
CA ASN A 232 -20.60 -3.69 15.84
C ASN A 232 -21.70 -3.76 14.78
N MET A 233 -21.40 -4.36 13.64
CA MET A 233 -22.31 -4.56 12.52
C MET A 233 -23.46 -5.53 12.85
N ARG A 234 -23.40 -6.20 14.01
CA ARG A 234 -24.44 -7.11 14.53
C ARG A 234 -25.46 -6.40 15.42
N ASP A 235 -25.17 -5.16 15.84
CA ASP A 235 -26.14 -4.35 16.58
C ASP A 235 -27.28 -3.97 15.65
N GLU A 236 -28.52 -4.36 16.03
CA GLU A 236 -29.75 -4.12 15.28
C GLU A 236 -29.94 -2.64 14.94
N LYS A 237 -29.59 -1.74 15.86
CA LYS A 237 -29.69 -0.28 15.66
C LYS A 237 -28.69 0.21 14.59
N ASN A 238 -27.49 -0.36 14.56
CA ASN A 238 -26.50 -0.01 13.54
C ASN A 238 -26.92 -0.54 12.17
N GLN A 239 -27.45 -1.75 12.10
CA GLN A 239 -27.95 -2.33 10.85
C GLN A 239 -29.13 -1.54 10.30
N GLU A 240 -30.11 -1.19 11.13
CA GLU A 240 -31.26 -0.36 10.71
C GLU A 240 -30.79 1.02 10.21
N ARG A 241 -29.86 1.66 10.92
CA ARG A 241 -29.29 2.93 10.51
C ARG A 241 -28.65 2.85 9.12
N PHE A 242 -27.78 1.87 8.90
CA PHE A 242 -27.12 1.69 7.59
C PHE A 242 -28.12 1.37 6.47
N LEU A 243 -29.14 0.60 6.78
CA LEU A 243 -30.20 0.28 5.84
C LEU A 243 -30.99 1.54 5.42
N ARG A 244 -31.33 2.41 6.38
CA ARG A 244 -32.01 3.69 6.12
C ARG A 244 -31.12 4.63 5.29
N GLU A 245 -29.84 4.81 5.67
CA GLU A 245 -28.86 5.62 4.94
C GLU A 245 -28.68 5.10 3.50
N TYR A 246 -28.63 3.79 3.30
CA TYR A 246 -28.53 3.20 1.96
C TYR A 246 -29.74 3.53 1.09
N MET A 247 -30.96 3.44 1.65
CA MET A 247 -32.19 3.70 0.93
C MET A 247 -32.42 5.19 0.65
N GLU A 248 -31.95 6.10 1.52
CA GLU A 248 -32.00 7.55 1.27
C GLU A 248 -31.23 7.94 0.00
N ASN A 249 -30.12 7.26 -0.27
CA ASN A 249 -29.31 7.48 -1.46
C ASN A 249 -29.89 6.85 -2.75
N LYS A 250 -31.01 6.13 -2.68
CA LYS A 250 -31.58 5.35 -3.80
C LYS A 250 -32.94 5.85 -4.30
N GLU A 251 -33.40 7.03 -3.87
CA GLU A 251 -34.70 7.62 -4.26
C GLU A 251 -35.91 6.66 -4.02
N VAL A 252 -35.82 5.84 -2.98
CA VAL A 252 -36.87 4.89 -2.61
C VAL A 252 -38.00 5.62 -1.87
N SER A 253 -39.24 5.30 -2.19
CA SER A 253 -40.42 5.91 -1.48
C SER A 253 -40.40 5.58 0.02
N SER A 254 -40.96 6.48 0.84
CA SER A 254 -41.02 6.31 2.30
C SER A 254 -41.72 5.04 2.74
N SER A 255 -42.81 4.66 2.06
CA SER A 255 -43.55 3.41 2.34
C SER A 255 -42.73 2.16 2.10
N VAL A 256 -41.93 2.13 1.04
CA VAL A 256 -41.01 1.01 0.74
C VAL A 256 -39.87 0.97 1.75
N ARG A 257 -39.32 2.12 2.17
CA ARG A 257 -38.30 2.18 3.21
C ARG A 257 -38.71 1.56 4.52
N GLU A 258 -39.93 1.95 5.01
CA GLU A 258 -40.44 1.40 6.26
C GLU A 258 -40.71 -0.11 6.16
N ARG A 259 -41.24 -0.58 5.03
CA ARG A 259 -41.45 -2.02 4.81
C ARG A 259 -40.19 -2.83 4.80
N VAL A 260 -39.13 -2.30 4.17
CA VAL A 260 -37.79 -2.94 4.16
C VAL A 260 -37.18 -3.00 5.56
N VAL A 261 -37.32 -1.94 6.36
CA VAL A 261 -36.84 -1.93 7.75
C VAL A 261 -37.62 -2.95 8.60
N GLU A 262 -38.92 -3.00 8.43
CA GLU A 262 -39.80 -3.97 9.13
C GLU A 262 -39.39 -5.42 8.79
N LEU A 263 -39.23 -5.73 7.51
CA LEU A 263 -38.76 -7.04 7.07
C LEU A 263 -37.39 -7.37 7.65
N SER A 264 -36.47 -6.41 7.67
CA SER A 264 -35.12 -6.60 8.27
C SER A 264 -35.25 -6.99 9.75
N ARG A 265 -36.09 -6.31 10.52
CA ARG A 265 -36.37 -6.67 11.95
C ARG A 265 -36.98 -8.05 12.10
N GLU A 266 -37.94 -8.41 11.23
CA GLU A 266 -38.57 -9.74 11.24
C GLU A 266 -37.53 -10.85 11.00
N TYR A 267 -36.61 -10.65 10.04
CA TYR A 267 -35.56 -11.62 9.76
C TYR A 267 -34.51 -11.70 10.86
N LEU A 268 -34.13 -10.57 11.45
CA LEU A 268 -33.19 -10.54 12.57
C LEU A 268 -33.67 -11.31 13.79
N LYS A 269 -35.00 -11.24 14.08
CA LYS A 269 -35.64 -12.03 15.16
C LYS A 269 -35.62 -13.54 14.92
N LYS A 270 -35.50 -13.97 13.64
CA LYS A 270 -35.43 -15.41 13.30
C LYS A 270 -34.00 -15.95 13.38
N ILE A 271 -33.00 -15.09 13.46
CA ILE A 271 -31.59 -15.46 13.64
C ILE A 271 -31.34 -15.50 15.15
N SER A 272 -31.25 -16.71 15.73
CA SER A 272 -30.98 -16.86 17.16
C SER A 272 -29.59 -16.27 17.48
N VAL A 273 -29.53 -15.42 18.51
CA VAL A 273 -28.31 -14.71 18.93
C VAL A 273 -27.25 -15.68 19.49
N ASP A 274 -27.66 -16.88 19.88
CA ASP A 274 -26.81 -17.88 20.54
C ASP A 274 -25.92 -18.70 19.58
N ASP A 275 -26.25 -18.75 18.30
CA ASP A 275 -25.50 -19.53 17.31
C ASP A 275 -24.29 -18.80 16.69
N VAL A 276 -24.02 -17.56 17.10
CA VAL A 276 -22.93 -16.78 16.52
C VAL A 276 -21.75 -16.73 17.47
N SER A 277 -20.99 -17.82 17.55
CA SER A 277 -19.72 -17.82 18.26
C SER A 277 -18.76 -16.77 17.63
N ARG A 278 -18.03 -16.03 18.48
CA ARG A 278 -17.10 -14.97 18.06
C ARG A 278 -15.89 -15.47 17.24
N ASN A 279 -15.74 -16.77 17.07
CA ASN A 279 -14.63 -17.45 16.41
C ASN A 279 -15.12 -18.46 15.38
N ILE A 280 -16.00 -18.05 14.46
CA ILE A 280 -16.35 -18.91 13.34
C ILE A 280 -15.16 -18.96 12.40
N VAL A 281 -14.48 -20.08 12.37
CA VAL A 281 -13.48 -20.41 11.35
C VAL A 281 -14.24 -20.97 10.15
N TRP A 282 -14.06 -20.38 8.99
CA TRP A 282 -14.60 -20.89 7.74
C TRP A 282 -13.47 -21.13 6.73
N ASP A 283 -13.64 -22.14 5.93
CA ASP A 283 -12.66 -22.54 4.91
C ASP A 283 -13.32 -22.57 3.53
N LEU A 284 -12.70 -21.95 2.55
CA LEU A 284 -13.07 -22.12 1.15
C LEU A 284 -12.54 -23.46 0.65
N LYS A 285 -13.45 -24.39 0.36
CA LYS A 285 -13.08 -25.77 -0.06
C LYS A 285 -12.95 -25.88 -1.57
N LYS A 286 -13.85 -25.30 -2.34
CA LYS A 286 -13.84 -25.38 -3.81
C LYS A 286 -14.44 -24.13 -4.43
N MET A 287 -13.88 -23.71 -5.55
CA MET A 287 -14.45 -22.69 -6.44
C MET A 287 -14.50 -23.19 -7.86
N GLU A 288 -15.65 -23.00 -8.53
CA GLU A 288 -15.87 -23.30 -9.93
C GLU A 288 -16.49 -22.09 -10.61
N TRP A 289 -16.01 -21.72 -11.79
CA TRP A 289 -16.58 -20.58 -12.51
C TRP A 289 -16.53 -20.75 -14.01
N ASN A 290 -17.47 -20.11 -14.69
CA ASN A 290 -17.52 -20.03 -16.14
C ASN A 290 -17.77 -18.59 -16.55
N TYR A 291 -17.06 -18.14 -17.54
CA TYR A 291 -17.25 -16.87 -18.23
C TYR A 291 -17.17 -15.62 -17.34
N LEU A 292 -16.45 -15.69 -16.23
CA LEU A 292 -16.10 -14.50 -15.45
C LEU A 292 -14.82 -13.86 -15.98
N PHE A 293 -14.85 -12.55 -16.18
CA PHE A 293 -13.74 -11.74 -16.69
C PHE A 293 -13.20 -12.28 -18.03
N ASN A 294 -11.92 -12.62 -18.09
CA ASN A 294 -11.29 -13.21 -19.28
C ASN A 294 -11.25 -14.75 -19.28
N TYR A 295 -11.95 -15.40 -18.35
CA TYR A 295 -12.04 -16.85 -18.28
C TYR A 295 -13.13 -17.42 -19.20
N GLY A 296 -12.83 -18.57 -19.78
CA GLY A 296 -13.80 -19.37 -20.54
C GLY A 296 -14.63 -20.30 -19.65
N LYS A 297 -15.04 -21.46 -20.20
CA LYS A 297 -15.81 -22.49 -19.51
C LYS A 297 -14.90 -23.47 -18.77
N GLY A 298 -15.36 -24.01 -17.63
CA GLY A 298 -14.76 -25.17 -16.98
C GLY A 298 -13.59 -24.86 -16.05
N ASN A 299 -13.55 -23.67 -15.43
CA ASN A 299 -12.50 -23.33 -14.48
C ASN A 299 -12.86 -23.83 -13.08
N SER A 300 -11.88 -24.38 -12.36
CA SER A 300 -12.07 -24.81 -10.99
C SER A 300 -10.76 -24.77 -10.18
N ILE A 301 -10.89 -24.49 -8.89
CA ILE A 301 -9.82 -24.61 -7.89
C ILE A 301 -10.38 -25.43 -6.72
N ASP A 302 -9.70 -26.51 -6.38
CA ASP A 302 -9.97 -27.29 -5.19
C ASP A 302 -8.96 -26.90 -4.10
N PHE A 303 -9.39 -26.03 -3.19
CA PHE A 303 -8.55 -25.50 -2.11
C PHE A 303 -8.23 -26.57 -1.06
N SER A 304 -9.03 -27.64 -0.97
CA SER A 304 -8.78 -28.74 -0.02
C SER A 304 -7.50 -29.53 -0.35
N LYS A 305 -7.03 -29.41 -1.59
CA LYS A 305 -5.79 -30.04 -2.07
C LYS A 305 -4.57 -29.14 -1.97
N LEU A 306 -4.76 -27.87 -1.57
CA LEU A 306 -3.70 -26.87 -1.45
C LEU A 306 -3.27 -26.76 0.00
N ASN A 307 -1.96 -26.84 0.26
CA ASN A 307 -1.39 -26.70 1.59
C ASN A 307 -0.28 -25.63 1.59
N GLY A 308 -0.20 -24.84 2.67
CA GLY A 308 0.83 -23.84 2.84
C GLY A 308 0.67 -22.63 1.90
N LEU A 309 1.77 -22.09 1.44
CA LEU A 309 1.80 -20.94 0.53
C LEU A 309 1.68 -21.39 -0.93
N VAL A 310 0.67 -20.90 -1.63
CA VAL A 310 0.41 -21.26 -3.02
C VAL A 310 0.62 -20.04 -3.92
N GLY A 311 1.50 -20.18 -4.91
CA GLY A 311 1.78 -19.16 -5.92
C GLY A 311 0.93 -19.34 -7.19
N ILE A 312 0.37 -18.27 -7.72
CA ILE A 312 -0.33 -18.24 -9.01
C ILE A 312 0.57 -17.56 -10.04
N PHE A 313 1.08 -18.32 -11.00
CA PHE A 313 2.00 -17.84 -12.03
C PHE A 313 1.32 -17.76 -13.40
N GLY A 314 1.77 -16.84 -14.24
CA GLY A 314 1.28 -16.67 -15.61
C GLY A 314 1.69 -15.33 -16.20
N LYS A 315 1.55 -15.18 -17.51
CA LYS A 315 1.85 -13.92 -18.22
C LYS A 315 0.98 -12.77 -17.70
N ASN A 316 1.43 -11.53 -17.92
CA ASN A 316 0.59 -10.36 -17.63
C ASN A 316 -0.71 -10.45 -18.45
N TYR A 317 -1.80 -9.97 -17.86
CA TYR A 317 -3.17 -10.05 -18.42
C TYR A 317 -3.77 -11.48 -18.55
N SER A 318 -3.11 -12.52 -18.04
CA SER A 318 -3.65 -13.90 -18.09
C SER A 318 -4.79 -14.18 -17.10
N GLY A 319 -5.21 -13.20 -16.31
CA GLY A 319 -6.32 -13.37 -15.36
C GLY A 319 -5.93 -13.78 -13.95
N LYS A 320 -4.64 -13.75 -13.56
CA LYS A 320 -4.21 -14.12 -12.19
C LYS A 320 -4.99 -13.39 -11.09
N SER A 321 -5.11 -12.07 -11.19
CA SER A 321 -5.87 -11.25 -10.23
C SER A 321 -7.37 -11.49 -10.30
N SER A 322 -7.88 -11.90 -11.46
CA SER A 322 -9.31 -12.16 -11.66
C SER A 322 -9.79 -13.42 -10.94
N ILE A 323 -8.90 -14.30 -10.46
CA ILE A 323 -9.25 -15.42 -9.59
C ILE A 323 -9.77 -14.92 -8.23
N ILE A 324 -9.09 -13.92 -7.67
CA ILE A 324 -9.51 -13.27 -6.42
C ILE A 324 -10.83 -12.54 -6.62
N ASP A 325 -10.96 -11.80 -7.74
CA ASP A 325 -12.21 -11.12 -8.09
C ASP A 325 -13.37 -12.10 -8.29
N ALA A 326 -13.13 -13.29 -8.86
CA ALA A 326 -14.13 -14.34 -8.98
C ALA A 326 -14.60 -14.89 -7.61
N ALA A 327 -13.68 -15.05 -6.67
CA ALA A 327 -14.02 -15.43 -5.30
C ALA A 327 -14.83 -14.33 -4.58
N LEU A 328 -14.40 -13.07 -4.69
CA LEU A 328 -15.13 -11.92 -4.12
C LEU A 328 -16.53 -11.77 -4.73
N PHE A 329 -16.65 -11.93 -6.05
CA PHE A 329 -17.95 -11.95 -6.71
C PHE A 329 -18.84 -13.07 -6.19
N GLY A 330 -18.31 -14.28 -6.09
CA GLY A 330 -19.05 -15.44 -5.60
C GLY A 330 -19.54 -15.25 -4.16
N LEU A 331 -18.69 -14.74 -3.27
CA LEU A 331 -19.00 -14.52 -1.84
C LEU A 331 -19.88 -13.29 -1.60
N PHE A 332 -19.50 -12.15 -2.17
CA PHE A 332 -20.02 -10.84 -1.75
C PHE A 332 -20.72 -10.05 -2.86
N ASN A 333 -20.78 -10.56 -4.08
CA ASN A 333 -21.27 -9.83 -5.25
C ASN A 333 -20.49 -8.53 -5.51
N ASP A 334 -19.19 -8.56 -5.29
CA ASP A 334 -18.31 -7.41 -5.41
C ASP A 334 -16.98 -7.82 -6.06
N THR A 335 -16.13 -6.86 -6.41
CA THR A 335 -14.79 -7.09 -6.94
C THR A 335 -13.78 -6.19 -6.23
N SER A 336 -12.49 -6.53 -6.27
CA SER A 336 -11.44 -5.73 -5.64
C SER A 336 -11.36 -4.28 -6.13
N LYS A 337 -11.96 -3.95 -7.27
CA LYS A 337 -11.94 -2.63 -7.89
C LYS A 337 -13.22 -1.79 -7.66
N GLY A 338 -14.15 -2.25 -6.84
CA GLY A 338 -15.25 -1.51 -6.18
C GLY A 338 -16.29 -0.79 -7.02
N GLU A 339 -16.06 -0.50 -8.29
CA GLU A 339 -16.96 0.30 -9.15
C GLU A 339 -17.27 -0.36 -10.50
N ARG A 340 -17.03 -1.64 -10.65
CA ARG A 340 -17.37 -2.33 -11.90
C ARG A 340 -18.88 -2.55 -11.96
N LYS A 341 -19.51 -1.96 -12.96
CA LYS A 341 -20.86 -2.37 -13.36
C LYS A 341 -20.84 -3.87 -13.67
N ASN A 342 -21.92 -4.57 -13.37
CA ASN A 342 -22.07 -6.02 -13.61
C ASN A 342 -21.62 -6.45 -15.00
N VAL A 343 -21.86 -5.62 -16.03
CA VAL A 343 -21.42 -5.81 -17.42
C VAL A 343 -19.90 -6.08 -17.58
N HIS A 344 -19.06 -5.64 -16.65
CA HIS A 344 -17.61 -5.86 -16.74
C HIS A 344 -17.13 -7.15 -16.06
N ILE A 345 -18.03 -7.87 -15.39
CA ILE A 345 -17.74 -9.13 -14.72
C ILE A 345 -17.90 -10.30 -15.68
N ILE A 346 -18.86 -10.20 -16.61
CA ILE A 346 -19.10 -11.20 -17.64
C ILE A 346 -17.98 -11.11 -18.69
N ASN A 347 -17.52 -12.26 -19.19
CA ASN A 347 -16.60 -12.30 -20.32
C ASN A 347 -17.25 -11.60 -21.51
N GLN A 348 -16.54 -10.67 -22.13
CA GLN A 348 -17.07 -9.81 -23.22
C GLN A 348 -17.61 -10.57 -24.45
N ASN A 349 -17.33 -11.86 -24.57
CA ASN A 349 -17.84 -12.73 -25.64
C ASN A 349 -19.03 -13.59 -25.18
N GLN A 350 -19.60 -13.30 -24.01
CA GLN A 350 -20.65 -14.11 -23.40
C GLN A 350 -21.72 -13.18 -22.77
N GLU A 351 -22.94 -13.68 -22.65
CA GLU A 351 -24.07 -12.94 -22.07
C GLU A 351 -24.31 -13.33 -20.59
N ARG A 352 -23.72 -14.43 -20.14
CA ARG A 352 -23.94 -14.96 -18.81
C ARG A 352 -22.66 -15.51 -18.21
N ALA A 353 -22.50 -15.28 -16.91
CA ALA A 353 -21.41 -15.88 -16.13
C ALA A 353 -21.94 -16.53 -14.83
N ILE A 354 -21.21 -17.51 -14.32
CA ILE A 354 -21.59 -18.23 -13.11
C ILE A 354 -20.36 -18.50 -12.24
N CYS A 355 -20.52 -18.35 -10.91
CA CYS A 355 -19.57 -18.77 -9.89
C CYS A 355 -20.25 -19.68 -8.88
N LYS A 356 -19.60 -20.78 -8.53
CA LYS A 356 -20.04 -21.74 -7.52
C LYS A 356 -18.94 -21.88 -6.48
N LEU A 357 -19.28 -21.73 -5.21
CA LEU A 357 -18.37 -21.86 -4.09
C LEU A 357 -18.85 -22.94 -3.13
N GLN A 358 -17.91 -23.65 -2.53
CA GLN A 358 -18.14 -24.54 -1.41
C GLN A 358 -17.33 -24.04 -0.21
N ILE A 359 -18.01 -23.77 0.89
CA ILE A 359 -17.43 -23.23 2.11
C ILE A 359 -17.79 -24.15 3.27
N ALA A 360 -16.80 -24.56 4.05
CA ALA A 360 -17.02 -25.26 5.31
C ALA A 360 -17.05 -24.25 6.46
N VAL A 361 -18.01 -24.39 7.35
CA VAL A 361 -18.15 -23.61 8.59
C VAL A 361 -18.38 -24.60 9.72
N GLY A 362 -17.35 -24.87 10.52
CA GLY A 362 -17.38 -26.00 11.42
C GLY A 362 -17.57 -27.31 10.64
N ASP A 363 -18.57 -28.10 11.01
CA ASP A 363 -18.91 -29.39 10.36
C ASP A 363 -19.85 -29.22 9.15
N ASP A 364 -20.39 -28.03 8.94
CA ASP A 364 -21.35 -27.75 7.88
C ASP A 364 -20.69 -27.34 6.56
N LEU A 365 -21.22 -27.83 5.42
CA LEU A 365 -20.79 -27.48 4.08
C LEU A 365 -21.85 -26.65 3.37
N TYR A 366 -21.53 -25.40 3.11
CA TYR A 366 -22.37 -24.45 2.37
C TYR A 366 -21.97 -24.39 0.88
N LYS A 367 -23.00 -24.37 0.02
CA LYS A 367 -22.83 -24.18 -1.43
C LYS A 367 -23.46 -22.85 -1.84
N ILE A 368 -22.66 -21.96 -2.38
CA ILE A 368 -23.12 -20.68 -2.92
C ILE A 368 -23.05 -20.76 -4.44
N THR A 369 -24.13 -20.45 -5.12
CA THR A 369 -24.14 -20.28 -6.58
C THR A 369 -24.60 -18.88 -6.90
N ARG A 370 -23.79 -18.15 -7.66
CA ARG A 370 -24.10 -16.81 -8.14
C ARG A 370 -24.01 -16.78 -9.65
N SER A 371 -25.04 -16.29 -10.31
CA SER A 371 -25.08 -16.04 -11.74
C SER A 371 -25.33 -14.56 -12.02
N ILE A 372 -24.87 -14.12 -13.18
CA ILE A 372 -25.03 -12.76 -13.69
C ILE A 372 -25.31 -12.86 -15.20
N GLU A 373 -26.26 -12.02 -15.66
CA GLU A 373 -26.70 -11.86 -17.05
C GLU A 373 -26.68 -10.39 -17.45
#